data_f109f8e7c89dfa04a6f379b6d2d0ceb1
#
_entry.id   f109f8e7c89dfa04a6f379b6d2d0ceb1
#
_cell.length_a   1.000
_cell.length_b   1.000
_cell.length_c   1.000
_cell.angle_alpha   90.00
_cell.angle_beta   90.00
_cell.angle_gamma   90.00
#
_symmetry.space_group_name_H-M   'P 1'
#
loop_
_entity.id
_entity.type
_entity.pdbx_description
1 polymer ?
#
loop_
_entity_poly.entity_id
_entity_poly.type
_entity_poly.pdbx_seq_one_letter_code
_entity_poly.pdbx_strand_id
1 'polypeptide(L)'
;MAIARAAATGDRLGSKEELRRRCGVAVGTFNEAVRIAQSRGLVSVRPGPGGGVFAAVQSAMVRLGNSVLALDASDTSVAEAIRIRDALDPLLIEDALWHASPADISGMREVIADMAAAVERYDPAGFVHANWQLHARIAAVSPHPVLRSLYVTLLDQIESHTLDVLPVSEQPLRAYIAERQILHAQLVDALDSRDRDEALRLIATHTTSSAAPGAPTGEVGGAVAAL
;
A
#
# COMPACT_ATOMS: atom_id res chain seq x y z
N MET A 1 9.11 16.53 6.23
CA MET A 1 9.81 15.23 6.21
C MET A 1 11.32 15.39 6.41
N ALA A 2 12.03 16.25 5.66
CA ALA A 2 13.48 16.43 5.81
C ALA A 2 13.94 16.75 7.24
N ILE A 3 13.25 17.63 7.97
CA ILE A 3 13.60 18.02 9.34
C ILE A 3 13.60 16.82 10.31
N ALA A 4 12.62 15.91 10.19
CA ALA A 4 12.52 14.74 11.06
C ALA A 4 13.59 13.67 10.77
N ARG A 5 14.06 13.59 9.51
CA ARG A 5 15.10 12.64 9.10
C ARG A 5 16.52 13.08 9.54
N ALA A 6 16.73 14.39 9.67
CA ALA A 6 18.04 14.94 10.06
C ALA A 6 18.26 15.01 11.58
N ALA A 7 17.23 14.81 12.40
CA ALA A 7 17.29 14.88 13.85
C ALA A 7 17.62 13.53 14.47
N ALA A 8 18.34 13.55 15.61
CA ALA A 8 18.53 12.33 16.38
C ALA A 8 17.20 11.85 16.98
N THR A 9 17.10 10.56 17.18
CA THR A 9 15.92 9.90 17.74
C THR A 9 15.58 10.47 19.13
N GLY A 10 14.34 10.92 19.30
CA GLY A 10 13.87 11.53 20.55
C GLY A 10 14.06 13.05 20.64
N ASP A 11 14.81 13.66 19.71
CA ASP A 11 15.01 15.10 19.71
C ASP A 11 13.70 15.88 19.55
N ARG A 12 13.61 16.99 20.25
CA ARG A 12 12.51 17.96 20.10
C ARG A 12 12.73 18.77 18.83
N LEU A 13 11.85 18.61 17.86
CA LEU A 13 11.92 19.32 16.57
C LEU A 13 11.40 20.76 16.67
N GLY A 14 10.51 21.01 17.63
CA GLY A 14 9.89 22.31 17.87
C GLY A 14 8.40 22.20 18.22
N SER A 15 7.75 23.33 18.47
CA SER A 15 6.29 23.40 18.57
C SER A 15 5.65 23.25 17.20
N LYS A 16 4.36 22.86 17.16
CA LYS A 16 3.59 22.80 15.90
C LYS A 16 3.62 24.14 15.17
N GLU A 17 3.50 25.25 15.90
CA GLU A 17 3.46 26.60 15.33
C GLU A 17 4.82 27.01 14.74
N GLU A 18 5.93 26.74 15.44
CA GLU A 18 7.28 26.99 14.94
C GLU A 18 7.55 26.20 13.64
N LEU A 19 7.23 24.90 13.64
CA LEU A 19 7.43 24.06 12.48
C LEU A 19 6.53 24.46 11.31
N ARG A 20 5.27 24.82 11.57
CA ARG A 20 4.36 25.31 10.54
C ARG A 20 4.90 26.56 9.86
N ARG A 21 5.36 27.55 10.66
CA ARG A 21 5.97 28.78 10.12
C ARG A 21 7.20 28.47 9.27
N ARG A 22 8.06 27.56 9.70
CA ARG A 22 9.24 27.13 8.93
C ARG A 22 8.88 26.46 7.62
N CYS A 23 7.75 25.75 7.58
CA CYS A 23 7.26 25.09 6.35
C CYS A 23 6.49 26.03 5.42
N GLY A 24 6.04 27.20 5.90
CA GLY A 24 5.30 28.16 5.09
C GLY A 24 3.92 27.69 4.63
N VAL A 25 3.27 26.75 5.36
CA VAL A 25 2.01 26.15 4.94
C VAL A 25 0.84 26.52 5.85
N ALA A 26 -0.39 26.35 5.34
CA ALA A 26 -1.62 26.56 6.12
C ALA A 26 -1.72 25.54 7.28
N VAL A 27 -2.51 25.90 8.32
CA VAL A 27 -2.67 25.09 9.54
C VAL A 27 -3.21 23.67 9.20
N GLY A 28 -4.21 23.59 8.34
CA GLY A 28 -4.80 22.30 7.92
C GLY A 28 -3.79 21.41 7.24
N THR A 29 -3.06 21.93 6.25
CA THR A 29 -2.01 21.21 5.53
C THR A 29 -0.89 20.74 6.45
N PHE A 30 -0.49 21.59 7.42
CA PHE A 30 0.52 21.22 8.41
C PHE A 30 0.05 20.10 9.33
N ASN A 31 -1.19 20.18 9.84
CA ASN A 31 -1.74 19.14 10.71
C ASN A 31 -1.86 17.80 9.99
N GLU A 32 -2.27 17.79 8.74
CA GLU A 32 -2.31 16.57 7.92
C GLU A 32 -0.91 16.01 7.69
N ALA A 33 0.06 16.84 7.35
CA ALA A 33 1.45 16.42 7.21
C ALA A 33 2.02 15.81 8.51
N VAL A 34 1.66 16.38 9.68
CA VAL A 34 2.05 15.83 10.99
C VAL A 34 1.36 14.49 11.24
N ARG A 35 0.08 14.35 10.89
CA ARG A 35 -0.67 13.09 11.03
C ARG A 35 -0.03 11.97 10.18
N ILE A 36 0.31 12.27 8.93
CA ILE A 36 1.01 11.34 8.04
C ILE A 36 2.41 11.00 8.60
N ALA A 37 3.15 11.99 9.12
CA ALA A 37 4.45 11.73 9.72
C ALA A 37 4.36 10.87 10.99
N GLN A 38 3.28 11.00 11.78
CA GLN A 38 3.01 10.16 12.95
C GLN A 38 2.64 8.74 12.53
N SER A 39 1.75 8.56 11.54
CA SER A 39 1.38 7.23 11.05
C SER A 39 2.56 6.46 10.47
N ARG A 40 3.53 7.18 9.88
CA ARG A 40 4.80 6.61 9.40
C ARG A 40 5.87 6.46 10.48
N GLY A 41 5.56 6.71 11.74
CA GLY A 41 6.51 6.59 12.85
C GLY A 41 7.72 7.52 12.76
N LEU A 42 7.61 8.63 12.01
CA LEU A 42 8.70 9.60 11.87
C LEU A 42 8.74 10.62 13.00
N VAL A 43 7.56 10.95 13.55
CA VAL A 43 7.42 11.92 14.64
C VAL A 43 6.41 11.45 15.68
N SER A 44 6.58 11.92 16.91
CA SER A 44 5.58 11.84 17.97
C SER A 44 5.19 13.25 18.42
N VAL A 45 3.93 13.43 18.82
CA VAL A 45 3.43 14.72 19.33
C VAL A 45 3.10 14.56 20.80
N ARG A 46 3.65 15.44 21.64
CA ARG A 46 3.36 15.49 23.06
C ARG A 46 2.62 16.81 23.38
N PRO A 47 1.47 16.79 24.03
CA PRO A 47 0.75 17.99 24.46
C PRO A 47 1.36 18.57 25.74
N GLY A 48 0.97 19.82 26.05
CA GLY A 48 1.25 20.48 27.32
C GLY A 48 2.59 21.25 27.39
N PRO A 49 2.91 21.79 28.59
CA PRO A 49 4.15 22.54 28.80
C PRO A 49 5.39 21.65 28.50
N GLY A 50 6.31 22.16 27.69
CA GLY A 50 7.44 21.36 27.19
C GLY A 50 7.07 20.38 26.05
N GLY A 51 5.82 20.34 25.64
CA GLY A 51 5.34 19.55 24.53
C GLY A 51 5.86 20.03 23.15
N GLY A 52 5.38 19.41 22.09
CA GLY A 52 5.78 19.72 20.74
C GLY A 52 5.84 18.48 19.86
N VAL A 53 6.52 18.61 18.75
CA VAL A 53 6.80 17.51 17.82
C VAL A 53 8.23 17.02 18.10
N PHE A 54 8.38 15.73 18.24
CA PHE A 54 9.65 15.06 18.53
C PHE A 54 9.96 14.06 17.41
N ALA A 55 11.24 13.85 17.11
CA ALA A 55 11.67 12.75 16.27
C ALA A 55 11.30 11.42 16.99
N ALA A 56 10.56 10.56 16.30
CA ALA A 56 10.12 9.31 16.92
C ALA A 56 11.27 8.32 17.08
N VAL A 57 11.19 7.50 18.15
CA VAL A 57 12.06 6.34 18.31
C VAL A 57 11.59 5.28 17.33
N GLN A 58 12.19 5.25 16.14
CA GLN A 58 11.88 4.20 15.19
C GLN A 58 12.54 2.90 15.63
N SER A 59 11.77 1.81 15.72
CA SER A 59 12.37 0.48 15.86
C SER A 59 13.30 0.20 14.67
N ALA A 60 14.29 -0.68 14.86
CA ALA A 60 15.20 -1.09 13.78
C ALA A 60 14.41 -1.58 12.54
N MET A 61 13.25 -2.18 12.76
CA MET A 61 12.34 -2.69 11.76
C MET A 61 11.61 -1.60 10.98
N VAL A 62 11.13 -0.55 11.67
CA VAL A 62 10.53 0.63 11.02
C VAL A 62 11.60 1.40 10.23
N ARG A 63 12.84 1.45 10.72
CA ARG A 63 13.96 2.02 9.97
C ARG A 63 14.28 1.23 8.72
N LEU A 64 14.30 -0.10 8.82
CA LEU A 64 14.51 -0.99 7.67
C LEU A 64 13.40 -0.81 6.63
N GLY A 65 12.14 -0.83 7.03
CA GLY A 65 11.00 -0.56 6.16
C GLY A 65 11.10 0.82 5.50
N ASN A 66 11.38 1.87 6.28
CA ASN A 66 11.57 3.22 5.73
C ASN A 66 12.83 3.35 4.87
N SER A 67 13.89 2.55 5.09
CA SER A 67 15.09 2.55 4.25
C SER A 67 14.89 1.82 2.93
N VAL A 68 14.15 0.72 2.93
CA VAL A 68 13.74 0.03 1.71
C VAL A 68 12.85 0.94 0.84
N LEU A 69 12.06 1.81 1.48
CA LEU A 69 11.15 2.76 0.81
C LEU A 69 11.79 4.14 0.54
N ALA A 70 12.96 4.41 1.12
CA ALA A 70 13.78 5.60 0.84
C ALA A 70 14.79 5.36 -0.28
N LEU A 71 14.82 4.16 -0.85
CA LEU A 71 15.38 3.94 -2.18
C LEU A 71 14.59 4.86 -3.09
N ASP A 72 15.26 5.84 -3.63
CA ASP A 72 14.78 7.05 -4.27
C ASP A 72 13.47 6.84 -5.03
N ALA A 73 12.42 7.57 -4.65
CA ALA A 73 11.10 7.48 -5.26
C ALA A 73 11.11 7.79 -6.77
N SER A 74 12.26 8.21 -7.32
CA SER A 74 12.49 8.46 -8.74
C SER A 74 12.84 7.20 -9.54
N ASP A 75 13.34 6.13 -8.91
CA ASP A 75 13.85 4.95 -9.61
C ASP A 75 13.16 3.63 -9.22
N THR A 76 12.33 3.60 -8.16
CA THR A 76 11.58 2.39 -7.84
C THR A 76 10.43 2.26 -8.82
N SER A 77 10.60 1.38 -9.79
CA SER A 77 9.57 1.05 -10.77
C SER A 77 8.30 0.59 -10.05
N VAL A 78 7.15 1.18 -10.39
CA VAL A 78 5.82 0.72 -9.95
C VAL A 78 5.68 -0.80 -10.17
N ALA A 79 6.27 -1.33 -11.22
CA ALA A 79 6.33 -2.76 -11.50
C ALA A 79 7.05 -3.55 -10.40
N GLU A 80 8.14 -3.01 -9.82
CA GLU A 80 8.83 -3.65 -8.71
C GLU A 80 8.00 -3.63 -7.42
N ALA A 81 7.36 -2.49 -7.11
CA ALA A 81 6.44 -2.39 -5.98
C ALA A 81 5.26 -3.37 -6.11
N ILE A 82 4.70 -3.53 -7.30
CA ILE A 82 3.66 -4.53 -7.60
C ILE A 82 4.20 -5.94 -7.37
N ARG A 83 5.38 -6.28 -7.86
CA ARG A 83 5.97 -7.62 -7.67
C ARG A 83 6.19 -7.96 -6.20
N ILE A 84 6.63 -6.99 -5.38
CA ILE A 84 6.82 -7.19 -3.94
C ILE A 84 5.45 -7.35 -3.26
N ARG A 85 4.46 -6.53 -3.60
CA ARG A 85 3.09 -6.66 -3.11
C ARG A 85 2.54 -8.05 -3.42
N ASP A 86 2.63 -8.48 -4.66
CA ASP A 86 2.13 -9.78 -5.12
C ASP A 86 2.77 -10.95 -4.37
N ALA A 87 4.05 -10.84 -4.02
CA ALA A 87 4.73 -11.85 -3.21
C ALA A 87 4.25 -11.87 -1.73
N LEU A 88 3.69 -10.76 -1.24
CA LEU A 88 3.16 -10.65 0.11
C LEU A 88 1.67 -10.99 0.20
N ASP A 89 0.93 -10.90 -0.89
CA ASP A 89 -0.51 -11.16 -0.92
C ASP A 89 -0.91 -12.52 -0.31
N PRO A 90 -0.27 -13.66 -0.64
CA PRO A 90 -0.63 -14.95 -0.06
C PRO A 90 -0.51 -14.98 1.46
N LEU A 91 0.49 -14.31 2.03
CA LEU A 91 0.68 -14.24 3.49
C LEU A 91 -0.46 -13.49 4.16
N LEU A 92 -0.91 -12.38 3.56
CA LEU A 92 -2.01 -11.59 4.09
C LEU A 92 -3.36 -12.30 3.94
N ILE A 93 -3.55 -13.06 2.87
CA ILE A 93 -4.73 -13.91 2.68
C ILE A 93 -4.77 -15.01 3.74
N GLU A 94 -3.65 -15.67 4.02
CA GLU A 94 -3.59 -16.66 5.12
C GLU A 94 -3.89 -16.02 6.48
N ASP A 95 -3.31 -14.86 6.79
CA ASP A 95 -3.61 -14.13 8.01
C ASP A 95 -5.11 -13.77 8.09
N ALA A 96 -5.72 -13.31 7.00
CA ALA A 96 -7.13 -12.97 6.96
C ALA A 96 -8.04 -14.19 7.15
N LEU A 97 -7.71 -15.35 6.58
CA LEU A 97 -8.41 -16.61 6.80
C LEU A 97 -8.46 -17.01 8.28
N TRP A 98 -7.41 -16.74 9.04
CA TRP A 98 -7.31 -17.09 10.47
C TRP A 98 -7.88 -16.02 11.39
N HIS A 99 -7.76 -14.75 11.06
CA HIS A 99 -7.97 -13.66 12.01
C HIS A 99 -9.14 -12.73 11.66
N ALA A 100 -9.69 -12.77 10.44
CA ALA A 100 -10.80 -11.89 10.08
C ALA A 100 -12.03 -12.15 10.95
N SER A 101 -12.54 -11.11 11.57
CA SER A 101 -13.83 -11.14 12.28
C SER A 101 -14.99 -10.92 11.28
N PRO A 102 -16.23 -11.23 11.69
CA PRO A 102 -17.41 -10.89 10.87
C PRO A 102 -17.50 -9.38 10.54
N ALA A 103 -17.01 -8.51 11.42
CA ALA A 103 -16.97 -7.07 11.17
C ALA A 103 -15.94 -6.69 10.09
N ASP A 104 -14.79 -7.38 10.07
CA ASP A 104 -13.78 -7.17 9.01
C ASP A 104 -14.33 -7.61 7.64
N ILE A 105 -14.97 -8.77 7.58
CA ILE A 105 -15.64 -9.25 6.36
C ILE A 105 -16.73 -8.29 5.90
N SER A 106 -17.56 -7.79 6.83
CA SER A 106 -18.59 -6.77 6.49
C SER A 106 -17.95 -5.52 5.89
N GLY A 107 -16.86 -5.03 6.49
CA GLY A 107 -16.13 -3.88 5.97
C GLY A 107 -15.50 -4.14 4.58
N MET A 108 -15.02 -5.35 4.31
CA MET A 108 -14.55 -5.73 2.97
C MET A 108 -15.69 -5.75 1.96
N ARG A 109 -16.87 -6.25 2.34
CA ARG A 109 -18.07 -6.26 1.48
C ARG A 109 -18.57 -4.85 1.15
N GLU A 110 -18.45 -3.89 2.06
CA GLU A 110 -18.75 -2.48 1.79
C GLU A 110 -17.85 -1.95 0.66
N VAL A 111 -16.56 -2.23 0.70
CA VAL A 111 -15.62 -1.82 -0.36
C VAL A 111 -15.92 -2.53 -1.69
N ILE A 112 -16.32 -3.81 -1.66
CA ILE A 112 -16.78 -4.52 -2.88
C ILE A 112 -18.01 -3.83 -3.48
N ALA A 113 -18.93 -3.33 -2.66
CA ALA A 113 -20.08 -2.56 -3.15
C ALA A 113 -19.66 -1.23 -3.79
N ASP A 114 -18.66 -0.54 -3.23
CA ASP A 114 -18.10 0.68 -3.81
C ASP A 114 -17.42 0.39 -5.17
N MET A 115 -16.68 -0.73 -5.29
CA MET A 115 -16.12 -1.18 -6.57
C MET A 115 -17.21 -1.44 -7.60
N ALA A 116 -18.29 -2.15 -7.22
CA ALA A 116 -19.40 -2.44 -8.12
C ALA A 116 -20.06 -1.14 -8.61
N ALA A 117 -20.32 -0.20 -7.71
CA ALA A 117 -20.85 1.11 -8.06
C ALA A 117 -19.93 1.91 -9.00
N ALA A 118 -18.61 1.80 -8.83
CA ALA A 118 -17.64 2.41 -9.74
C ALA A 118 -17.68 1.78 -11.14
N VAL A 119 -17.82 0.44 -11.22
CA VAL A 119 -17.97 -0.28 -12.49
C VAL A 119 -19.25 0.16 -13.22
N GLU A 120 -20.38 0.24 -12.52
CA GLU A 120 -21.67 0.68 -13.09
C GLU A 120 -21.60 2.09 -13.67
N ARG A 121 -20.98 3.03 -12.93
CA ARG A 121 -20.82 4.42 -13.36
C ARG A 121 -19.69 4.61 -14.38
N TYR A 122 -18.93 3.55 -14.67
CA TYR A 122 -17.71 3.62 -15.47
C TYR A 122 -16.74 4.67 -14.92
N ASP A 123 -16.43 4.53 -13.64
CA ASP A 123 -15.47 5.36 -12.91
C ASP A 123 -14.18 4.57 -12.62
N PRO A 124 -13.20 4.57 -13.53
CA PRO A 124 -11.95 3.82 -13.33
C PRO A 124 -11.14 4.31 -12.12
N ALA A 125 -11.16 5.61 -11.84
CA ALA A 125 -10.43 6.17 -10.70
C ALA A 125 -11.05 5.72 -9.37
N GLY A 126 -12.38 5.77 -9.25
CA GLY A 126 -13.10 5.25 -8.09
C GLY A 126 -12.90 3.75 -7.91
N PHE A 127 -12.86 2.98 -9.02
CA PHE A 127 -12.56 1.55 -8.97
C PHE A 127 -11.15 1.28 -8.43
N VAL A 128 -10.13 1.98 -8.95
CA VAL A 128 -8.73 1.83 -8.49
C VAL A 128 -8.61 2.18 -7.02
N HIS A 129 -9.23 3.25 -6.57
CA HIS A 129 -9.23 3.64 -5.17
C HIS A 129 -9.87 2.57 -4.26
N ALA A 130 -11.05 2.07 -4.62
CA ALA A 130 -11.71 0.99 -3.89
C ALA A 130 -10.89 -0.31 -3.89
N ASN A 131 -10.21 -0.63 -5.00
CA ASN A 131 -9.30 -1.77 -5.07
C ASN A 131 -8.19 -1.69 -4.00
N TRP A 132 -7.53 -0.56 -3.89
CA TRP A 132 -6.47 -0.38 -2.89
C TRP A 132 -7.02 -0.37 -1.46
N GLN A 133 -8.21 0.18 -1.24
CA GLN A 133 -8.89 0.10 0.05
C GLN A 133 -9.18 -1.35 0.48
N LEU A 134 -9.61 -2.22 -0.45
CA LEU A 134 -9.83 -3.63 -0.14
C LEU A 134 -8.54 -4.31 0.32
N HIS A 135 -7.47 -4.16 -0.44
CA HIS A 135 -6.16 -4.72 -0.07
C HIS A 135 -5.66 -4.19 1.29
N ALA A 136 -5.86 -2.91 1.57
CA ALA A 136 -5.51 -2.32 2.86
C ALA A 136 -6.35 -2.89 4.02
N ARG A 137 -7.66 -3.17 3.79
CA ARG A 137 -8.52 -3.81 4.80
C ARG A 137 -8.11 -5.27 5.05
N ILE A 138 -7.77 -6.03 4.02
CA ILE A 138 -7.23 -7.38 4.17
C ILE A 138 -5.94 -7.34 5.00
N ALA A 139 -5.02 -6.44 4.66
CA ALA A 139 -3.76 -6.29 5.39
C ALA A 139 -3.98 -5.87 6.87
N ALA A 140 -5.01 -5.07 7.16
CA ALA A 140 -5.29 -4.61 8.52
C ALA A 140 -5.63 -5.75 9.50
N VAL A 141 -6.14 -6.88 8.98
CA VAL A 141 -6.47 -8.07 9.78
C VAL A 141 -5.23 -8.81 10.27
N SER A 142 -4.12 -8.72 9.53
CA SER A 142 -2.88 -9.42 9.89
C SER A 142 -2.40 -9.06 11.30
N PRO A 143 -2.05 -10.04 12.17
CA PRO A 143 -1.46 -9.77 13.48
C PRO A 143 -0.01 -9.27 13.41
N HIS A 144 0.59 -9.24 12.21
CA HIS A 144 2.00 -8.94 11.97
C HIS A 144 2.22 -7.45 11.61
N PRO A 145 2.57 -6.57 12.57
CA PRO A 145 2.63 -5.12 12.33
C PRO A 145 3.66 -4.71 11.28
N VAL A 146 4.73 -5.49 11.11
CA VAL A 146 5.77 -5.22 10.09
C VAL A 146 5.23 -5.50 8.71
N LEU A 147 4.58 -6.66 8.52
CA LEU A 147 3.97 -7.04 7.25
C LEU A 147 2.91 -6.01 6.83
N ARG A 148 2.01 -5.63 7.75
CA ARG A 148 1.02 -4.58 7.51
C ARG A 148 1.64 -3.26 7.08
N SER A 149 2.64 -2.79 7.84
CA SER A 149 3.29 -1.50 7.56
C SER A 149 3.99 -1.49 6.20
N LEU A 150 4.71 -2.56 5.88
CA LEU A 150 5.37 -2.71 4.58
C LEU A 150 4.34 -2.73 3.45
N TYR A 151 3.30 -3.56 3.58
CA TYR A 151 2.29 -3.72 2.55
C TYR A 151 1.52 -2.43 2.27
N VAL A 152 1.04 -1.73 3.32
CA VAL A 152 0.33 -0.44 3.16
C VAL A 152 1.22 0.61 2.48
N THR A 153 2.51 0.62 2.79
CA THR A 153 3.42 1.57 2.13
C THR A 153 3.62 1.23 0.65
N LEU A 154 3.65 -0.05 0.29
CA LEU A 154 3.66 -0.46 -1.12
C LEU A 154 2.38 -0.05 -1.83
N LEU A 155 1.20 -0.22 -1.19
CA LEU A 155 -0.06 0.24 -1.75
C LEU A 155 -0.06 1.75 -1.99
N ASP A 156 0.37 2.57 -1.02
CA ASP A 156 0.48 4.02 -1.16
C ASP A 156 1.37 4.41 -2.36
N GLN A 157 2.49 3.69 -2.53
CA GLN A 157 3.41 3.91 -3.65
C GLN A 157 2.77 3.55 -4.99
N ILE A 158 2.08 2.43 -5.07
CA ILE A 158 1.40 1.97 -6.28
C ILE A 158 0.23 2.90 -6.62
N GLU A 159 -0.62 3.24 -5.67
CA GLU A 159 -1.79 4.11 -5.88
C GLU A 159 -1.39 5.47 -6.41
N SER A 160 -0.35 6.08 -5.83
CA SER A 160 0.13 7.42 -6.25
C SER A 160 0.60 7.47 -7.71
N HIS A 161 0.91 6.32 -8.33
CA HIS A 161 1.41 6.24 -9.71
C HIS A 161 0.45 5.51 -10.66
N THR A 162 -0.57 4.81 -10.14
CA THR A 162 -1.46 3.98 -10.98
C THR A 162 -2.44 4.82 -11.80
N LEU A 163 -2.75 6.05 -11.38
CA LEU A 163 -3.59 6.97 -12.17
C LEU A 163 -2.91 7.40 -13.47
N ASP A 164 -1.58 7.31 -13.54
CA ASP A 164 -0.79 7.65 -14.71
C ASP A 164 -0.51 6.43 -15.62
N VAL A 165 -0.73 5.20 -15.11
CA VAL A 165 -0.43 3.95 -15.81
C VAL A 165 -1.66 3.05 -15.80
N LEU A 166 -2.59 3.30 -16.71
CA LEU A 166 -3.65 2.32 -16.99
C LEU A 166 -3.01 1.05 -17.56
N PRO A 167 -3.44 -0.15 -17.10
CA PRO A 167 -2.89 -1.40 -17.63
C PRO A 167 -3.09 -1.43 -19.15
N VAL A 168 -2.01 -1.69 -19.89
CA VAL A 168 -2.08 -1.97 -21.33
C VAL A 168 -2.67 -3.38 -21.44
N SER A 169 -3.97 -3.47 -21.39
CA SER A 169 -4.73 -4.70 -21.62
C SER A 169 -5.28 -4.66 -23.04
N GLU A 170 -5.23 -5.78 -23.75
CA GLU A 170 -5.93 -5.94 -25.03
C GLU A 170 -7.45 -5.89 -24.86
N GLN A 171 -7.93 -6.04 -23.63
CA GLN A 171 -9.36 -5.93 -23.30
C GLN A 171 -9.79 -4.47 -23.16
N PRO A 172 -11.04 -4.14 -23.56
CA PRO A 172 -11.63 -2.85 -23.22
C PRO A 172 -11.58 -2.63 -21.69
N LEU A 173 -11.12 -1.48 -21.25
CA LEU A 173 -10.97 -1.14 -19.82
C LEU A 173 -12.22 -1.48 -18.99
N ARG A 174 -13.41 -1.27 -19.56
CA ARG A 174 -14.68 -1.59 -18.90
C ARG A 174 -14.84 -3.08 -18.57
N ALA A 175 -14.47 -3.96 -19.49
CA ALA A 175 -14.51 -5.42 -19.26
C ALA A 175 -13.49 -5.81 -18.20
N TYR A 176 -12.29 -5.25 -18.27
CA TYR A 176 -11.22 -5.48 -17.30
C TYR A 176 -11.65 -5.14 -15.86
N ILE A 177 -12.17 -3.92 -15.61
CA ILE A 177 -12.59 -3.53 -14.26
C ILE A 177 -13.77 -4.37 -13.75
N ALA A 178 -14.68 -4.79 -14.62
CA ALA A 178 -15.81 -5.65 -14.26
C ALA A 178 -15.34 -7.07 -13.84
N GLU A 179 -14.41 -7.66 -14.59
CA GLU A 179 -13.82 -8.96 -14.25
C GLU A 179 -13.05 -8.90 -12.94
N ARG A 180 -12.31 -7.82 -12.73
CA ARG A 180 -11.56 -7.61 -11.48
C ARG A 180 -12.48 -7.45 -10.29
N GLN A 181 -13.60 -6.73 -10.43
CA GLN A 181 -14.60 -6.59 -9.37
C GLN A 181 -15.17 -7.96 -8.98
N ILE A 182 -15.52 -8.81 -9.95
CA ILE A 182 -16.02 -10.16 -9.70
C ILE A 182 -14.99 -11.00 -8.95
N LEU A 183 -13.74 -10.97 -9.37
CA LEU A 183 -12.64 -11.71 -8.72
C LEU A 183 -12.48 -11.28 -7.25
N HIS A 184 -12.52 -9.98 -6.97
CA HIS A 184 -12.42 -9.48 -5.60
C HIS A 184 -13.63 -9.86 -4.74
N ALA A 185 -14.84 -9.87 -5.30
CA ALA A 185 -16.04 -10.34 -4.60
C ALA A 185 -15.91 -11.82 -4.22
N GLN A 186 -15.47 -12.66 -5.15
CA GLN A 186 -15.21 -14.09 -4.90
C GLN A 186 -14.11 -14.29 -3.84
N LEU A 187 -13.07 -13.46 -3.84
CA LEU A 187 -12.02 -13.53 -2.82
C LEU A 187 -12.57 -13.23 -1.42
N VAL A 188 -13.41 -12.21 -1.27
CA VAL A 188 -14.06 -11.91 0.02
C VAL A 188 -15.00 -13.03 0.44
N ASP A 189 -15.73 -13.66 -0.48
CA ASP A 189 -16.57 -14.81 -0.19
C ASP A 189 -15.76 -16.04 0.26
N ALA A 190 -14.61 -16.29 -0.37
CA ALA A 190 -13.69 -17.34 0.06
C ALA A 190 -13.08 -17.07 1.45
N LEU A 191 -12.78 -15.80 1.78
CA LEU A 191 -12.34 -15.41 3.13
C LEU A 191 -13.44 -15.61 4.17
N ASP A 192 -14.67 -15.26 3.85
CA ASP A 192 -15.83 -15.43 4.75
C ASP A 192 -16.11 -16.91 5.04
N SER A 193 -16.09 -17.75 3.99
CA SER A 193 -16.30 -19.20 4.10
C SER A 193 -15.08 -19.96 4.63
N ARG A 194 -13.94 -19.29 4.84
CA ARG A 194 -12.65 -19.91 5.24
C ARG A 194 -12.14 -20.93 4.22
N ASP A 195 -12.51 -20.77 2.95
CA ASP A 195 -12.01 -21.62 1.86
C ASP A 195 -10.60 -21.18 1.46
N ARG A 196 -9.61 -21.83 2.09
CA ARG A 196 -8.20 -21.51 1.91
C ARG A 196 -7.73 -21.74 0.47
N ASP A 197 -8.10 -22.88 -0.11
CA ASP A 197 -7.60 -23.27 -1.43
C ASP A 197 -8.16 -22.33 -2.50
N GLU A 198 -9.44 -21.97 -2.40
CA GLU A 198 -10.06 -21.01 -3.30
C GLU A 198 -9.51 -19.59 -3.11
N ALA A 199 -9.32 -19.13 -1.87
CA ALA A 199 -8.76 -17.81 -1.61
C ALA A 199 -7.34 -17.66 -2.18
N LEU A 200 -6.48 -18.67 -2.00
CA LEU A 200 -5.12 -18.66 -2.55
C LEU A 200 -5.10 -18.79 -4.08
N ARG A 201 -6.02 -19.56 -4.66
CA ARG A 201 -6.19 -19.65 -6.12
C ARG A 201 -6.59 -18.30 -6.71
N LEU A 202 -7.56 -17.62 -6.09
CA LEU A 202 -8.05 -16.33 -6.54
C LEU A 202 -6.98 -15.25 -6.46
N ILE A 203 -6.21 -15.20 -5.37
CA ILE A 203 -5.15 -14.20 -5.24
C ILE A 203 -4.01 -14.45 -6.24
N ALA A 204 -3.67 -15.71 -6.53
CA ALA A 204 -2.70 -16.05 -7.57
C ALA A 204 -3.19 -15.61 -8.97
N THR A 205 -4.49 -15.76 -9.26
CA THR A 205 -5.10 -15.28 -10.51
C THR A 205 -5.06 -13.75 -10.58
N HIS A 206 -5.27 -13.08 -9.44
CA HIS A 206 -5.15 -11.63 -9.32
C HIS A 206 -3.76 -11.15 -9.76
N THR A 207 -2.71 -11.82 -9.32
CA THR A 207 -1.30 -11.49 -9.60
C THR A 207 -0.95 -11.68 -11.08
N THR A 208 -1.33 -12.80 -11.68
CA THR A 208 -0.99 -13.10 -13.08
C THR A 208 -1.65 -12.15 -14.08
N SER A 209 -2.84 -11.64 -13.76
CA SER A 209 -3.54 -10.66 -14.62
C SER A 209 -2.96 -9.25 -14.52
N SER A 210 -2.14 -8.94 -13.52
CA SER A 210 -1.45 -7.65 -13.37
C SER A 210 -0.05 -7.64 -14.01
N ALA A 211 0.51 -8.79 -14.38
CA ALA A 211 1.77 -8.87 -15.09
C ALA A 211 1.56 -8.43 -16.54
N ALA A 212 2.09 -7.25 -16.90
CA ALA A 212 2.15 -6.81 -18.28
C ALA A 212 2.93 -7.83 -19.12
N PRO A 213 2.46 -8.22 -20.34
CA PRO A 213 3.26 -9.05 -21.24
C PRO A 213 4.45 -8.20 -21.74
N GLY A 214 5.66 -8.51 -21.29
CA GLY A 214 6.85 -7.84 -21.80
C GLY A 214 8.05 -7.68 -20.86
N ALA A 215 8.17 -8.45 -19.79
CA ALA A 215 9.49 -8.60 -19.17
C ALA A 215 10.33 -9.54 -20.04
N PRO A 216 11.49 -9.10 -20.62
CA PRO A 216 12.35 -10.01 -21.34
C PRO A 216 12.85 -11.07 -20.37
N THR A 217 12.55 -12.33 -20.63
CA THR A 217 13.28 -13.46 -20.07
C THR A 217 14.72 -13.32 -20.53
N GLY A 218 15.58 -12.79 -19.64
CA GLY A 218 17.00 -12.72 -19.91
C GLY A 218 17.55 -14.13 -20.09
N GLU A 219 17.67 -14.57 -21.34
CA GLU A 219 18.60 -15.62 -21.70
C GLU A 219 20.01 -15.11 -21.35
N VAL A 220 20.58 -15.69 -20.31
CA VAL A 220 22.02 -15.63 -20.06
C VAL A 220 22.66 -16.53 -21.11
N GLY A 221 22.80 -16.01 -22.31
CA GLY A 221 23.58 -16.61 -23.36
C GLY A 221 25.03 -16.19 -23.21
N GLY A 222 25.90 -17.13 -22.83
CA GLY A 222 27.33 -16.93 -22.78
C GLY A 222 27.93 -16.58 -24.14
N ALA A 223 28.85 -15.62 -24.11
CA ALA A 223 29.92 -15.52 -25.10
C ALA A 223 31.18 -15.06 -24.38
N VAL A 224 31.98 -16.04 -23.98
CA VAL A 224 33.41 -15.90 -23.84
C VAL A 224 33.99 -15.98 -25.26
N ALA A 225 34.66 -14.95 -25.75
CA ALA A 225 35.85 -15.06 -26.63
C ALA A 225 36.49 -13.69 -26.86
N ALA A 226 37.70 -13.60 -26.40
CA ALA A 226 38.92 -13.11 -27.07
C ALA A 226 38.95 -11.64 -27.60
N LEU A 227 39.64 -10.77 -26.97
CA LEU A 227 41.03 -10.25 -27.20
C LEU A 227 41.32 -9.14 -26.20
#